data_e3553e223d023a9100f1250ef8a26dfa
#
_entry.id   e3553e223d023a9100f1250ef8a26dfa
#
_cell.length_a   1.000
_cell.length_b   1.000
_cell.length_c   1.000
_cell.angle_alpha   90.00
_cell.angle_beta   90.00
_cell.angle_gamma   90.00
#
_symmetry.space_group_name_H-M   'P 1'
#
loop_
_entity.id
_entity.type
_entity.pdbx_description
1 polymer ?
#
loop_
_entity_poly.entity_id
_entity_poly.type
_entity_poly.pdbx_seq_one_letter_code
_entity_poly.pdbx_strand_id
1 'polypeptide(L)'
;LPNKNTQEYWEERGRKAIENELKRDKSKAEEIERILNMMIKRIEKEINAFIVKYGDFAGVTLQEAKKIIDEFDVKAFQEEAKRLVENKDFSERANEELKKYNTKMYVSREQMLKIQIEFLIAYATAQTELSMRQYFESTAYRVFSDQAGILGEGVQVAKEVIDTIIDTQFHGVVWSERLWTNTEAMKQEIEEIIANVVIRG
;
A
#
# COMPACT_ATOMS: atom_id res chain seq x y z
N LEU A 1 -40.79 -7.10 21.34
CA LEU A 1 -39.48 -7.59 20.88
C LEU A 1 -39.75 -8.78 19.96
N PRO A 2 -39.14 -8.87 18.76
CA PRO A 2 -39.32 -10.00 17.88
C PRO A 2 -38.91 -11.30 18.58
N ASN A 3 -39.65 -12.36 18.33
CA ASN A 3 -39.38 -13.65 18.95
C ASN A 3 -38.08 -14.23 18.38
N LYS A 4 -37.02 -14.31 19.20
CA LYS A 4 -35.69 -14.80 18.82
C LYS A 4 -35.65 -16.26 18.31
N ASN A 5 -36.76 -16.97 18.40
CA ASN A 5 -36.88 -18.38 18.01
C ASN A 5 -37.46 -18.56 16.60
N THR A 6 -37.70 -17.51 15.83
CA THR A 6 -38.27 -17.60 14.49
C THR A 6 -37.17 -17.58 13.41
N GLN A 7 -37.37 -18.32 12.33
CA GLN A 7 -36.52 -18.31 11.17
C GLN A 7 -36.35 -16.89 10.61
N GLU A 8 -37.45 -16.14 10.50
CA GLU A 8 -37.44 -14.74 10.05
C GLU A 8 -36.50 -13.83 10.86
N TYR A 9 -36.41 -14.03 12.17
CA TYR A 9 -35.47 -13.25 13.00
C TYR A 9 -34.03 -13.51 12.64
N TRP A 10 -33.66 -14.76 12.38
CA TRP A 10 -32.28 -15.12 12.03
C TRP A 10 -31.91 -14.69 10.60
N GLU A 11 -32.85 -14.80 9.66
CA GLU A 11 -32.70 -14.31 8.30
C GLU A 11 -32.49 -12.79 8.25
N GLU A 12 -33.33 -12.04 8.98
CA GLU A 12 -33.20 -10.57 9.06
C GLU A 12 -31.88 -10.16 9.74
N ARG A 13 -31.46 -10.85 10.80
CA ARG A 13 -30.18 -10.63 11.47
C ARG A 13 -29.01 -10.91 10.53
N GLY A 14 -29.04 -12.02 9.80
CA GLY A 14 -28.02 -12.40 8.83
C GLY A 14 -27.92 -11.36 7.70
N ARG A 15 -29.05 -10.93 7.15
CA ARG A 15 -29.10 -9.90 6.12
C ARG A 15 -28.49 -8.59 6.60
N LYS A 16 -28.83 -8.11 7.77
CA LYS A 16 -28.26 -6.89 8.37
C LYS A 16 -26.75 -7.01 8.62
N ALA A 17 -26.29 -8.17 9.06
CA ALA A 17 -24.87 -8.41 9.24
C ALA A 17 -24.11 -8.29 7.91
N ILE A 18 -24.61 -8.91 6.83
CA ILE A 18 -24.03 -8.82 5.49
C ILE A 18 -24.05 -7.37 4.97
N GLU A 19 -25.17 -6.66 5.09
CA GLU A 19 -25.27 -5.26 4.68
C GLU A 19 -24.24 -4.37 5.41
N ASN A 20 -24.02 -4.61 6.70
CA ASN A 20 -23.04 -3.86 7.47
C ASN A 20 -21.59 -4.18 7.04
N GLU A 21 -21.27 -5.45 6.77
CA GLU A 21 -19.95 -5.81 6.25
C GLU A 21 -19.71 -5.20 4.85
N LEU A 22 -20.67 -5.26 3.94
CA LEU A 22 -20.56 -4.61 2.63
C LEU A 22 -20.30 -3.10 2.72
N LYS A 23 -20.90 -2.40 3.69
CA LYS A 23 -20.61 -0.98 3.93
C LYS A 23 -19.18 -0.76 4.43
N ARG A 24 -18.67 -1.65 5.29
CA ARG A 24 -17.29 -1.59 5.79
C ARG A 24 -16.28 -1.89 4.69
N ASP A 25 -16.55 -2.90 3.86
CA ASP A 25 -15.73 -3.25 2.70
C ASP A 25 -15.61 -2.05 1.74
N LYS A 26 -16.74 -1.38 1.45
CA LYS A 26 -16.75 -0.17 0.63
C LYS A 26 -15.91 0.94 1.24
N SER A 27 -16.06 1.21 2.54
CA SER A 27 -15.26 2.22 3.24
C SER A 27 -13.77 1.90 3.21
N LYS A 28 -13.40 0.63 3.34
CA LYS A 28 -12.01 0.19 3.25
C LYS A 28 -11.45 0.35 1.82
N ALA A 29 -12.23 0.00 0.81
CA ALA A 29 -11.86 0.22 -0.60
C ALA A 29 -11.61 1.71 -0.89
N GLU A 30 -12.46 2.60 -0.39
CA GLU A 30 -12.29 4.06 -0.50
C GLU A 30 -11.04 4.57 0.24
N GLU A 31 -10.65 3.94 1.34
CA GLU A 31 -9.39 4.27 2.06
C GLU A 31 -8.17 3.87 1.22
N ILE A 32 -8.18 2.66 0.65
CA ILE A 32 -7.10 2.19 -0.23
C ILE A 32 -6.99 3.08 -1.47
N GLU A 33 -8.12 3.41 -2.09
CA GLU A 33 -8.16 4.33 -3.23
C GLU A 33 -7.53 5.70 -2.89
N ARG A 34 -7.77 6.23 -1.69
CA ARG A 34 -7.12 7.47 -1.23
C ARG A 34 -5.60 7.33 -1.10
N ILE A 35 -5.10 6.19 -0.58
CA ILE A 35 -3.66 5.91 -0.51
C ILE A 35 -3.05 5.93 -1.91
N LEU A 36 -3.66 5.23 -2.87
CA LEU A 36 -3.19 5.16 -4.25
C LEU A 36 -3.25 6.52 -4.95
N ASN A 37 -4.32 7.28 -4.77
CA ASN A 37 -4.46 8.62 -5.34
C ASN A 37 -3.42 9.60 -4.77
N MET A 38 -3.07 9.49 -3.49
CA MET A 38 -1.98 10.28 -2.91
C MET A 38 -0.62 9.88 -3.48
N MET A 39 -0.39 8.59 -3.72
CA MET A 39 0.82 8.11 -4.40
C MET A 39 0.93 8.70 -5.80
N ILE A 40 -0.12 8.60 -6.61
CA ILE A 40 -0.16 9.14 -7.98
C ILE A 40 0.19 10.63 -7.99
N LYS A 41 -0.44 11.43 -7.14
CA LYS A 41 -0.17 12.87 -7.03
C LYS A 41 1.28 13.18 -6.63
N ARG A 42 1.87 12.36 -5.78
CA ARG A 42 3.29 12.52 -5.42
C ARG A 42 4.21 12.16 -6.58
N ILE A 43 3.93 11.08 -7.31
CA ILE A 43 4.67 10.69 -8.50
C ILE A 43 4.61 11.80 -9.55
N GLU A 44 3.43 12.33 -9.85
CA GLU A 44 3.25 13.48 -10.76
C GLU A 44 4.09 14.68 -10.33
N LYS A 45 4.12 14.97 -9.03
CA LYS A 45 4.93 16.07 -8.48
C LYS A 45 6.43 15.83 -8.69
N GLU A 46 6.94 14.62 -8.44
CA GLU A 46 8.36 14.29 -8.66
C GLU A 46 8.75 14.37 -10.13
N ILE A 47 7.91 13.86 -11.05
CA ILE A 47 8.12 13.96 -12.49
C ILE A 47 8.15 15.43 -12.93
N ASN A 48 7.18 16.22 -12.50
CA ASN A 48 7.13 17.65 -12.86
C ASN A 48 8.34 18.41 -12.30
N ALA A 49 8.75 18.14 -11.06
CA ALA A 49 9.93 18.75 -10.46
C ALA A 49 11.21 18.39 -11.24
N PHE A 50 11.33 17.14 -11.68
CA PHE A 50 12.43 16.66 -12.50
C PHE A 50 12.49 17.39 -13.86
N ILE A 51 11.36 17.49 -14.56
CA ILE A 51 11.25 18.17 -15.84
C ILE A 51 11.58 19.66 -15.69
N VAL A 52 11.04 20.33 -14.69
CA VAL A 52 11.31 21.76 -14.43
C VAL A 52 12.78 22.00 -14.12
N LYS A 53 13.42 21.09 -13.39
CA LYS A 53 14.83 21.25 -12.97
C LYS A 53 15.83 20.93 -14.07
N TYR A 54 15.55 19.94 -14.93
CA TYR A 54 16.53 19.39 -15.88
C TYR A 54 16.09 19.41 -17.34
N GLY A 55 14.84 19.78 -17.62
CA GLY A 55 14.24 19.71 -18.95
C GLY A 55 13.90 21.07 -19.55
N ASP A 56 13.25 20.98 -20.69
CA ASP A 56 12.57 22.06 -21.38
C ASP A 56 11.15 21.61 -21.83
N PHE A 57 10.50 22.37 -22.70
CA PHE A 57 9.13 22.08 -23.18
C PHE A 57 8.95 20.70 -23.83
N ALA A 58 10.00 20.06 -24.26
CA ALA A 58 9.93 18.75 -24.91
C ALA A 58 10.45 17.60 -24.01
N GLY A 59 10.75 17.85 -22.74
CA GLY A 59 11.22 16.87 -21.75
C GLY A 59 12.71 17.00 -21.40
N VAL A 60 13.30 15.96 -20.87
CA VAL A 60 14.71 15.93 -20.45
C VAL A 60 15.54 15.22 -21.50
N THR A 61 16.66 15.85 -21.98
CA THR A 61 17.53 15.17 -22.91
C THR A 61 18.27 14.01 -22.27
N LEU A 62 18.57 12.96 -23.04
CA LEU A 62 19.31 11.80 -22.56
C LEU A 62 20.67 12.19 -21.94
N GLN A 63 21.32 13.22 -22.48
CA GLN A 63 22.58 13.73 -21.94
C GLN A 63 22.42 14.33 -20.55
N GLU A 64 21.35 15.10 -20.30
CA GLU A 64 21.04 15.65 -18.96
C GLU A 64 20.62 14.55 -18.00
N ALA A 65 19.82 13.59 -18.44
CA ALA A 65 19.36 12.46 -17.63
C ALA A 65 20.51 11.59 -17.09
N LYS A 66 21.58 11.42 -17.87
CA LYS A 66 22.76 10.64 -17.49
C LYS A 66 23.76 11.37 -16.58
N LYS A 67 23.61 12.66 -16.35
CA LYS A 67 24.48 13.39 -15.42
C LYS A 67 24.29 12.88 -13.99
N ILE A 68 25.36 12.86 -13.21
CA ILE A 68 25.31 12.52 -11.79
C ILE A 68 24.45 13.55 -11.05
N ILE A 69 23.58 13.04 -10.16
CA ILE A 69 22.72 13.87 -9.30
C ILE A 69 23.55 14.63 -8.28
N ASP A 70 23.03 15.79 -7.86
CA ASP A 70 23.65 16.55 -6.78
C ASP A 70 23.50 15.82 -5.43
N GLU A 71 24.55 15.83 -4.61
CA GLU A 71 24.55 15.22 -3.28
C GLU A 71 23.46 15.78 -2.37
N PHE A 72 23.15 17.06 -2.50
CA PHE A 72 22.09 17.71 -1.75
C PHE A 72 20.71 17.08 -2.05
N ASP A 73 20.42 16.81 -3.31
CA ASP A 73 19.15 16.19 -3.73
C ASP A 73 19.02 14.77 -3.20
N VAL A 74 20.11 13.99 -3.19
CA VAL A 74 20.13 12.64 -2.62
C VAL A 74 19.85 12.69 -1.11
N LYS A 75 20.48 13.60 -0.38
CA LYS A 75 20.26 13.77 1.06
C LYS A 75 18.84 14.21 1.36
N ALA A 76 18.30 15.16 0.61
CA ALA A 76 16.92 15.61 0.78
C ALA A 76 15.90 14.47 0.61
N PHE A 77 16.11 13.62 -0.39
CA PHE A 77 15.30 12.42 -0.58
C PHE A 77 15.44 11.44 0.58
N GLN A 78 16.64 11.16 1.05
CA GLN A 78 16.88 10.24 2.17
C GLN A 78 16.19 10.71 3.45
N GLU A 79 16.23 12.01 3.74
CA GLU A 79 15.55 12.60 4.91
C GLU A 79 14.03 12.50 4.78
N GLU A 80 13.48 12.79 3.59
CA GLU A 80 12.05 12.65 3.34
C GLU A 80 11.58 11.19 3.44
N ALA A 81 12.30 10.26 2.82
CA ALA A 81 12.01 8.83 2.89
C ALA A 81 12.02 8.34 4.34
N LYS A 82 13.06 8.71 5.12
CA LYS A 82 13.13 8.39 6.54
C LYS A 82 11.92 8.91 7.32
N ARG A 83 11.56 10.18 7.12
CA ARG A 83 10.41 10.81 7.80
C ARG A 83 9.09 10.11 7.46
N LEU A 84 8.92 9.63 6.24
CA LEU A 84 7.70 8.95 5.81
C LEU A 84 7.51 7.58 6.47
N VAL A 85 8.60 6.86 6.72
CA VAL A 85 8.56 5.52 7.33
C VAL A 85 8.69 5.54 8.86
N GLU A 86 9.17 6.64 9.42
CA GLU A 86 9.38 6.79 10.86
C GLU A 86 8.06 6.64 11.63
N ASN A 87 8.09 5.88 12.72
CA ASN A 87 6.92 5.62 13.58
C ASN A 87 5.74 4.90 12.88
N LYS A 88 5.98 4.17 11.80
CA LYS A 88 4.99 3.31 11.16
C LYS A 88 5.21 1.86 11.58
N ASP A 89 4.12 1.21 11.97
CA ASP A 89 4.11 -0.21 12.32
C ASP A 89 3.93 -1.08 11.06
N PHE A 90 4.90 -0.96 10.15
CA PHE A 90 4.92 -1.74 8.93
C PHE A 90 5.40 -3.18 9.20
N SER A 91 4.95 -4.13 8.37
CA SER A 91 5.43 -5.50 8.40
C SER A 91 6.96 -5.57 8.18
N GLU A 92 7.59 -6.66 8.62
CA GLU A 92 9.02 -6.89 8.38
C GLU A 92 9.35 -6.82 6.89
N ARG A 93 8.52 -7.47 6.05
CA ARG A 93 8.65 -7.42 4.59
C ARG A 93 8.57 -5.97 4.05
N ALA A 94 7.57 -5.20 4.46
CA ALA A 94 7.43 -3.81 4.02
C ALA A 94 8.66 -2.97 4.42
N ASN A 95 9.19 -3.17 5.62
CA ASN A 95 10.39 -2.50 6.08
C ASN A 95 11.63 -2.90 5.27
N GLU A 96 11.77 -4.17 4.90
CA GLU A 96 12.86 -4.66 4.04
C GLU A 96 12.78 -4.07 2.63
N GLU A 97 11.57 -4.04 2.03
CA GLU A 97 11.34 -3.43 0.73
C GLU A 97 11.68 -1.93 0.72
N LEU A 98 11.27 -1.19 1.74
CA LEU A 98 11.55 0.24 1.87
C LEU A 98 13.04 0.54 2.11
N LYS A 99 13.78 -0.34 2.80
CA LYS A 99 15.23 -0.19 2.98
C LYS A 99 16.04 -0.29 1.68
N LYS A 100 15.53 -0.95 0.63
CA LYS A 100 16.20 -1.04 -0.67
C LYS A 100 16.43 0.32 -1.32
N TYR A 101 15.63 1.32 -0.95
CA TYR A 101 15.72 2.69 -1.48
C TYR A 101 16.68 3.60 -0.71
N ASN A 102 17.51 3.05 0.16
CA ASN A 102 18.63 3.78 0.76
C ASN A 102 19.73 3.96 -0.30
N THR A 103 19.56 5.00 -1.12
CA THR A 103 20.36 5.22 -2.33
C THR A 103 21.78 5.70 -2.04
N LYS A 104 22.68 5.45 -3.00
CA LYS A 104 24.06 5.94 -2.97
C LYS A 104 24.12 7.34 -3.59
N MET A 105 25.13 8.13 -3.17
CA MET A 105 25.33 9.51 -3.68
C MET A 105 25.76 9.60 -5.16
N TYR A 106 26.17 8.51 -5.79
CA TYR A 106 26.67 8.49 -7.16
C TYR A 106 25.72 7.77 -8.10
N VAL A 107 24.51 8.32 -8.24
CA VAL A 107 23.52 7.85 -9.21
C VAL A 107 23.25 8.93 -10.24
N SER A 108 22.82 8.54 -11.45
CA SER A 108 22.39 9.51 -12.46
C SER A 108 21.06 10.17 -12.05
N ARG A 109 20.75 11.31 -12.69
CA ARG A 109 19.47 12.01 -12.48
C ARG A 109 18.28 11.13 -12.83
N GLU A 110 18.38 10.35 -13.90
CA GLU A 110 17.37 9.37 -14.29
C GLU A 110 17.19 8.29 -13.22
N GLN A 111 18.29 7.71 -12.74
CA GLN A 111 18.24 6.70 -11.67
C GLN A 111 17.63 7.26 -10.40
N MET A 112 17.93 8.51 -10.07
CA MET A 112 17.35 9.17 -8.90
C MET A 112 15.83 9.32 -9.03
N LEU A 113 15.33 9.76 -10.18
CA LEU A 113 13.89 9.85 -10.44
C LEU A 113 13.21 8.47 -10.32
N LYS A 114 13.80 7.43 -10.91
CA LYS A 114 13.28 6.05 -10.78
C LYS A 114 13.22 5.63 -9.31
N ILE A 115 14.30 5.81 -8.56
CA ILE A 115 14.38 5.48 -7.13
C ILE A 115 13.29 6.21 -6.33
N GLN A 116 13.06 7.49 -6.58
CA GLN A 116 12.01 8.27 -5.91
C GLN A 116 10.62 7.71 -6.18
N ILE A 117 10.32 7.40 -7.43
CA ILE A 117 9.01 6.87 -7.83
C ILE A 117 8.79 5.47 -7.28
N GLU A 118 9.76 4.58 -7.42
CA GLU A 118 9.68 3.22 -6.86
C GLU A 118 9.50 3.23 -5.35
N PHE A 119 10.19 4.14 -4.64
CA PHE A 119 9.98 4.32 -3.21
C PHE A 119 8.55 4.74 -2.88
N LEU A 120 7.96 5.68 -3.64
CA LEU A 120 6.57 6.11 -3.40
C LEU A 120 5.58 4.97 -3.63
N ILE A 121 5.82 4.12 -4.63
CA ILE A 121 5.00 2.94 -4.90
C ILE A 121 5.13 1.94 -3.74
N ALA A 122 6.36 1.60 -3.33
CA ALA A 122 6.60 0.69 -2.22
C ALA A 122 6.01 1.22 -0.91
N TYR A 123 6.10 2.51 -0.65
CA TYR A 123 5.51 3.16 0.52
C TYR A 123 3.97 3.07 0.52
N ALA A 124 3.31 3.34 -0.61
CA ALA A 124 1.87 3.18 -0.74
C ALA A 124 1.43 1.72 -0.56
N THR A 125 2.21 0.76 -1.08
CA THR A 125 1.99 -0.67 -0.86
C THR A 125 2.08 -1.03 0.62
N ALA A 126 3.11 -0.56 1.33
CA ALA A 126 3.27 -0.79 2.77
C ALA A 126 2.10 -0.20 3.59
N GLN A 127 1.63 0.99 3.23
CA GLN A 127 0.44 1.59 3.86
C GLN A 127 -0.83 0.78 3.58
N THR A 128 -0.99 0.29 2.35
CA THR A 128 -2.12 -0.56 1.96
C THR A 128 -2.09 -1.89 2.71
N GLU A 129 -0.93 -2.54 2.81
CA GLU A 129 -0.73 -3.77 3.57
C GLU A 129 -1.12 -3.58 5.04
N LEU A 130 -0.61 -2.55 5.69
CA LEU A 130 -0.94 -2.23 7.08
C LEU A 130 -2.44 -2.00 7.28
N SER A 131 -3.06 -1.20 6.41
CA SER A 131 -4.49 -0.89 6.47
C SER A 131 -5.36 -2.13 6.26
N MET A 132 -5.00 -3.01 5.31
CA MET A 132 -5.70 -4.26 5.05
C MET A 132 -5.55 -5.25 6.22
N ARG A 133 -4.35 -5.41 6.80
CA ARG A 133 -4.12 -6.27 7.95
C ARG A 133 -4.99 -5.85 9.13
N GLN A 134 -5.00 -4.58 9.47
CA GLN A 134 -5.84 -4.04 10.55
C GLN A 134 -7.34 -4.26 10.29
N TYR A 135 -7.76 -4.14 9.03
CA TYR A 135 -9.14 -4.42 8.63
C TYR A 135 -9.49 -5.90 8.80
N PHE A 136 -8.64 -6.82 8.35
CA PHE A 136 -8.86 -8.26 8.50
C PHE A 136 -8.88 -8.68 9.97
N GLU A 137 -7.94 -8.18 10.78
CA GLU A 137 -7.94 -8.43 12.23
C GLU A 137 -9.25 -7.98 12.88
N SER A 138 -9.67 -6.74 12.63
CA SER A 138 -10.92 -6.21 13.20
C SER A 138 -12.15 -6.97 12.72
N THR A 139 -12.17 -7.44 11.48
CA THR A 139 -13.26 -8.24 10.92
C THR A 139 -13.32 -9.62 11.55
N ALA A 140 -12.17 -10.29 11.68
CA ALA A 140 -12.10 -11.59 12.33
C ALA A 140 -12.60 -11.52 13.78
N TYR A 141 -12.13 -10.55 14.57
CA TYR A 141 -12.62 -10.36 15.94
C TYR A 141 -14.12 -10.11 16.01
N ARG A 142 -14.70 -9.32 15.10
CA ARG A 142 -16.17 -9.10 15.05
C ARG A 142 -16.91 -10.39 14.77
N VAL A 143 -16.49 -11.14 13.75
CA VAL A 143 -17.14 -12.41 13.38
C VAL A 143 -17.13 -13.39 14.56
N PHE A 144 -15.99 -13.54 15.23
CA PHE A 144 -15.90 -14.39 16.41
C PHE A 144 -16.79 -13.88 17.55
N SER A 145 -16.81 -12.59 17.83
CA SER A 145 -17.65 -11.99 18.88
C SER A 145 -19.14 -12.18 18.60
N ASP A 146 -19.57 -12.00 17.34
CA ASP A 146 -20.96 -12.20 16.92
C ASP A 146 -21.38 -13.66 17.05
N GLN A 147 -20.52 -14.61 16.71
CA GLN A 147 -20.77 -16.05 16.87
C GLN A 147 -20.82 -16.44 18.35
N ALA A 148 -19.90 -15.95 19.17
CA ALA A 148 -19.90 -16.17 20.61
C ALA A 148 -21.18 -15.64 21.28
N GLY A 149 -21.65 -14.45 20.87
CA GLY A 149 -22.88 -13.86 21.33
C GLY A 149 -24.15 -14.71 21.00
N ILE A 150 -24.08 -15.45 19.87
CA ILE A 150 -25.15 -16.40 19.49
C ILE A 150 -25.13 -17.63 20.40
N LEU A 151 -23.96 -18.14 20.74
CA LEU A 151 -23.78 -19.35 21.58
C LEU A 151 -23.91 -19.05 23.07
N GLY A 152 -23.99 -17.77 23.48
CA GLY A 152 -24.13 -17.37 24.89
C GLY A 152 -22.83 -17.45 25.68
N GLU A 153 -21.71 -17.60 25.05
CA GLU A 153 -20.36 -17.66 25.66
C GLU A 153 -19.52 -16.47 25.29
N GLY A 154 -18.74 -15.95 26.24
CA GLY A 154 -17.69 -14.96 26.00
C GLY A 154 -16.42 -15.65 25.47
N VAL A 155 -16.32 -15.84 24.16
CA VAL A 155 -15.12 -16.42 23.55
C VAL A 155 -14.04 -15.34 23.40
N GLN A 156 -12.91 -15.53 24.09
CA GLN A 156 -11.68 -14.78 23.79
C GLN A 156 -10.87 -15.58 22.77
N VAL A 157 -10.69 -15.01 21.58
CA VAL A 157 -9.85 -15.64 20.54
C VAL A 157 -8.44 -15.09 20.68
N ALA A 158 -7.47 -15.99 20.79
CA ALA A 158 -6.07 -15.61 20.86
C ALA A 158 -5.61 -14.96 19.55
N LYS A 159 -4.72 -13.97 19.66
CA LYS A 159 -4.21 -13.23 18.49
C LYS A 159 -3.57 -14.17 17.46
N GLU A 160 -2.87 -15.19 17.90
CA GLU A 160 -2.19 -16.18 17.05
C GLU A 160 -3.17 -16.93 16.14
N VAL A 161 -4.41 -17.18 16.62
CA VAL A 161 -5.46 -17.80 15.80
C VAL A 161 -5.92 -16.84 14.71
N ILE A 162 -6.11 -15.57 15.05
CA ILE A 162 -6.48 -14.53 14.08
C ILE A 162 -5.38 -14.38 13.01
N ASP A 163 -4.12 -14.27 13.43
CA ASP A 163 -2.99 -14.16 12.51
C ASP A 163 -2.91 -15.38 11.57
N THR A 164 -3.12 -16.59 12.09
CA THR A 164 -3.15 -17.81 11.28
C THR A 164 -4.25 -17.78 10.22
N ILE A 165 -5.45 -17.27 10.56
CA ILE A 165 -6.56 -17.15 9.62
C ILE A 165 -6.24 -16.12 8.53
N ILE A 166 -5.71 -14.95 8.92
CA ILE A 166 -5.38 -13.87 7.99
C ILE A 166 -4.28 -14.29 7.02
N ASP A 167 -3.27 -15.00 7.51
CA ASP A 167 -2.12 -15.45 6.73
C ASP A 167 -2.35 -16.81 6.04
N THR A 168 -3.60 -17.32 6.05
CA THR A 168 -3.96 -18.54 5.30
C THR A 168 -3.75 -18.32 3.81
N GLN A 169 -3.03 -19.25 3.18
CA GLN A 169 -2.78 -19.22 1.75
C GLN A 169 -4.08 -19.49 0.96
N PHE A 170 -4.33 -18.65 -0.03
CA PHE A 170 -5.39 -18.86 -1.01
C PHE A 170 -4.74 -19.10 -2.37
N HIS A 171 -4.99 -20.28 -2.96
CA HIS A 171 -4.26 -20.76 -4.15
C HIS A 171 -2.73 -20.72 -4.00
N GLY A 172 -2.25 -21.19 -2.84
CA GLY A 172 -0.82 -21.33 -2.56
C GLY A 172 -0.04 -20.05 -2.25
N VAL A 173 -0.73 -18.91 -2.16
CA VAL A 173 -0.08 -17.60 -1.92
C VAL A 173 -0.84 -16.80 -0.87
N VAL A 174 -0.13 -16.18 0.06
CA VAL A 174 -0.69 -15.25 1.05
C VAL A 174 -1.12 -13.94 0.36
N TRP A 175 -2.17 -13.29 0.85
CA TRP A 175 -2.71 -12.05 0.26
C TRP A 175 -1.67 -10.92 0.17
N SER A 176 -0.82 -10.77 1.17
CA SER A 176 0.25 -9.76 1.19
C SER A 176 1.30 -10.00 0.10
N GLU A 177 1.62 -11.26 -0.18
CA GLU A 177 2.53 -11.63 -1.27
C GLU A 177 2.02 -11.23 -2.64
N ARG A 178 0.71 -11.39 -2.88
CA ARG A 178 0.06 -10.92 -4.11
C ARG A 178 0.12 -9.41 -4.25
N LEU A 179 -0.08 -8.69 -3.14
CA LEU A 179 0.02 -7.23 -3.13
C LEU A 179 1.41 -6.77 -3.57
N TRP A 180 2.47 -7.36 -3.00
CA TRP A 180 3.84 -7.02 -3.37
C TRP A 180 4.23 -7.47 -4.79
N THR A 181 3.72 -8.61 -5.27
CA THR A 181 3.93 -9.04 -6.66
C THR A 181 3.32 -8.04 -7.66
N ASN A 182 2.12 -7.57 -7.40
CA ASN A 182 1.48 -6.54 -8.24
C ASN A 182 2.25 -5.21 -8.20
N THR A 183 2.87 -4.88 -7.07
CA THR A 183 3.71 -3.70 -6.89
C THR A 183 4.94 -3.75 -7.79
N GLU A 184 5.59 -4.89 -7.91
CA GLU A 184 6.75 -5.05 -8.81
C GLU A 184 6.36 -4.86 -10.28
N ALA A 185 5.22 -5.40 -10.70
CA ALA A 185 4.70 -5.17 -12.06
C ALA A 185 4.42 -3.68 -12.32
N MET A 186 3.83 -2.96 -11.36
CA MET A 186 3.57 -1.52 -11.45
C MET A 186 4.87 -0.71 -11.58
N LYS A 187 5.91 -1.07 -10.83
CA LYS A 187 7.22 -0.41 -10.92
C LYS A 187 7.81 -0.53 -12.33
N GLN A 188 7.78 -1.75 -12.90
CA GLN A 188 8.28 -2.00 -14.25
C GLN A 188 7.55 -1.16 -15.31
N GLU A 189 6.23 -1.11 -15.28
CA GLU A 189 5.43 -0.29 -16.20
C GLU A 189 5.77 1.19 -16.09
N ILE A 190 5.95 1.71 -14.88
CA ILE A 190 6.30 3.12 -14.68
C ILE A 190 7.73 3.42 -15.12
N GLU A 191 8.68 2.52 -14.92
CA GLU A 191 10.05 2.68 -15.46
C GLU A 191 10.05 2.82 -16.98
N GLU A 192 9.26 2.01 -17.69
CA GLU A 192 9.10 2.10 -19.14
C GLU A 192 8.49 3.45 -19.56
N ILE A 193 7.49 3.95 -18.83
CA ILE A 193 6.89 5.25 -19.08
C ILE A 193 7.91 6.37 -18.89
N ILE A 194 8.70 6.34 -17.81
CA ILE A 194 9.74 7.34 -17.56
C ILE A 194 10.76 7.36 -18.72
N ALA A 195 11.24 6.18 -19.13
CA ALA A 195 12.20 6.07 -20.20
C ALA A 195 11.66 6.62 -21.54
N ASN A 196 10.39 6.37 -21.84
CA ASN A 196 9.81 6.70 -23.15
C ASN A 196 9.18 8.10 -23.22
N VAL A 197 8.69 8.64 -22.10
CA VAL A 197 7.88 9.87 -22.09
C VAL A 197 8.60 11.04 -21.44
N VAL A 198 9.37 10.80 -20.39
CA VAL A 198 10.02 11.86 -19.59
C VAL A 198 11.43 12.17 -20.13
N ILE A 199 12.13 11.14 -20.60
CA ILE A 199 13.50 11.23 -21.08
C ILE A 199 13.50 11.05 -22.60
N ARG A 200 13.91 12.09 -23.31
CA ARG A 200 14.08 12.01 -24.76
C ARG A 200 15.22 11.06 -25.11
N GLY A 201 14.90 10.03 -25.86
CA GLY A 201 15.89 9.14 -26.46
C GLY A 201 16.73 9.82 -27.55
#